data_ba23da0ceb1e8658c608cb36cf869889
#
_entry.id   ba23da0ceb1e8658c608cb36cf869889
#
_cell.length_a   1.000
_cell.length_b   1.000
_cell.length_c   1.000
_cell.angle_alpha   90.00
_cell.angle_beta   90.00
_cell.angle_gamma   90.00
#
_symmetry.space_group_name_H-M   'P 1'
#
loop_
_entity.id
_entity.type
_entity.pdbx_description
1 polymer ?
#
loop_
_entity_poly.entity_id
_entity_poly.type
_entity_poly.pdbx_seq_one_letter_code
_entity_poly.pdbx_strand_id
1 'polypeptide(L)'
;LGLTIGCARCHDHKIDPISAKDYYSMLSFFSDISPHGKGNRNHVPISDPADKAAYDKAVADKQTREAHLQAKLAPIEESFIAGLAKRRPELKLGNGLAKGKKDAWVVPDANRGKGVKWEFTYEKPADNWFEIAFDDSNWRKGRSGFGAPGTPGSKVRTPWHSSDIWLRRDFRFDTIPGKLTLKIHHDENAEVYLNGKQIKTFKGHLQKYTEIDVTDECLDVLQTGRNTLAIHCKQTGGGQYIDAGLVVDQSTTPVPALAARYGREVLGEGKLAKYSKLHGELIKIQSTQLKLKTE
;
A
#
# COMPACT_ATOMS: atom_id res chain seq x y z
N LEU A 1 22.78 -32.02 -15.19
CA LEU A 1 23.95 -32.83 -15.46
C LEU A 1 23.86 -33.67 -16.76
N GLY A 2 22.70 -33.73 -17.44
CA GLY A 2 22.51 -34.44 -18.71
C GLY A 2 22.63 -35.98 -18.64
N LEU A 3 22.76 -36.55 -17.43
CA LEU A 3 22.85 -37.97 -17.20
C LEU A 3 21.66 -38.47 -16.39
N THR A 4 21.06 -39.57 -16.81
CA THR A 4 19.95 -40.21 -16.09
C THR A 4 20.53 -41.20 -15.08
N ILE A 5 20.89 -40.76 -13.90
CA ILE A 5 21.49 -41.56 -12.84
C ILE A 5 20.47 -42.18 -11.87
N GLY A 6 19.19 -42.10 -12.17
CA GLY A 6 18.11 -42.59 -11.31
C GLY A 6 18.19 -44.08 -11.00
N CYS A 7 18.79 -44.91 -11.88
CA CYS A 7 19.01 -46.35 -11.65
C CYS A 7 19.97 -46.62 -10.48
N ALA A 8 20.95 -45.72 -10.29
CA ALA A 8 21.93 -45.85 -9.20
C ALA A 8 21.35 -45.58 -7.80
N ARG A 9 20.08 -45.24 -7.70
CA ARG A 9 19.37 -45.07 -6.42
C ARG A 9 19.21 -46.37 -5.64
N CYS A 10 19.07 -47.52 -6.34
CA CYS A 10 18.77 -48.80 -5.71
C CYS A 10 19.91 -49.81 -5.87
N HIS A 11 20.71 -49.70 -6.91
CA HIS A 11 21.84 -50.57 -7.22
C HIS A 11 22.83 -49.81 -8.11
N ASP A 12 24.05 -50.34 -8.28
CA ASP A 12 25.04 -49.72 -9.18
C ASP A 12 24.47 -49.61 -10.61
N HIS A 13 24.78 -48.50 -11.29
CA HIS A 13 24.27 -48.24 -12.63
C HIS A 13 24.71 -49.35 -13.60
N LYS A 14 23.78 -49.85 -14.39
CA LYS A 14 24.00 -51.06 -15.19
C LYS A 14 25.04 -50.89 -16.29
N ILE A 15 25.19 -49.69 -16.82
CA ILE A 15 26.01 -49.38 -18.01
C ILE A 15 27.21 -48.51 -17.63
N ASP A 16 26.96 -47.43 -16.88
CA ASP A 16 28.00 -46.49 -16.50
C ASP A 16 28.62 -46.85 -15.16
N PRO A 17 29.91 -46.54 -14.93
CA PRO A 17 30.62 -46.86 -13.69
C PRO A 17 30.21 -45.90 -12.54
N ILE A 18 28.93 -45.87 -12.25
CA ILE A 18 28.34 -45.05 -11.19
C ILE A 18 27.73 -45.99 -10.15
N SER A 19 28.30 -46.02 -8.98
CA SER A 19 27.80 -46.84 -7.89
C SER A 19 26.61 -46.18 -7.18
N ALA A 20 25.81 -46.95 -6.45
CA ALA A 20 24.79 -46.42 -5.56
C ALA A 20 25.42 -45.46 -4.53
N LYS A 21 26.64 -45.73 -4.07
CA LYS A 21 27.39 -44.85 -3.18
C LYS A 21 27.63 -43.47 -3.81
N ASP A 22 28.02 -43.41 -5.10
CA ASP A 22 28.25 -42.16 -5.82
C ASP A 22 26.96 -41.37 -5.97
N TYR A 23 25.84 -42.06 -6.22
CA TYR A 23 24.52 -41.43 -6.26
C TYR A 23 24.19 -40.74 -4.93
N TYR A 24 24.32 -41.41 -3.80
CA TYR A 24 24.06 -40.83 -2.48
C TYR A 24 25.10 -39.80 -2.07
N SER A 25 26.36 -39.93 -2.46
CA SER A 25 27.37 -38.90 -2.26
C SER A 25 27.02 -37.62 -3.00
N MET A 26 26.52 -37.74 -4.23
CA MET A 26 26.08 -36.59 -5.00
C MET A 26 24.79 -35.94 -4.41
N LEU A 27 23.86 -36.76 -3.91
CA LEU A 27 22.68 -36.25 -3.20
C LEU A 27 23.03 -35.43 -1.95
N SER A 28 24.14 -35.78 -1.28
CA SER A 28 24.56 -35.06 -0.07
C SER A 28 24.94 -33.59 -0.34
N PHE A 29 25.39 -33.25 -1.56
CA PHE A 29 25.62 -31.84 -1.96
C PHE A 29 24.34 -31.03 -2.01
N PHE A 30 23.18 -31.69 -2.11
CA PHE A 30 21.87 -31.02 -2.19
C PHE A 30 21.08 -31.14 -0.88
N SER A 31 21.63 -31.82 0.16
CA SER A 31 20.92 -32.08 1.43
C SER A 31 20.56 -30.78 2.16
N ASP A 32 21.38 -29.73 2.02
CA ASP A 32 21.22 -28.45 2.68
C ASP A 32 20.52 -27.40 1.80
N ILE A 33 20.11 -27.80 0.58
CA ILE A 33 19.34 -26.90 -0.29
C ILE A 33 17.91 -26.87 0.19
N SER A 34 17.52 -25.74 0.77
CA SER A 34 16.12 -25.48 1.07
C SER A 34 15.31 -25.29 -0.23
N PRO A 35 14.11 -25.89 -0.35
CA PRO A 35 13.23 -25.65 -1.48
C PRO A 35 13.05 -24.16 -1.70
N HIS A 36 12.94 -23.73 -2.96
CA HIS A 36 12.72 -22.32 -3.32
C HIS A 36 11.48 -21.79 -2.60
N GLY A 37 11.69 -21.15 -1.45
CA GLY A 37 10.64 -20.62 -0.60
C GLY A 37 10.32 -19.16 -0.95
N LYS A 38 9.16 -18.69 -0.53
CA LYS A 38 8.83 -17.27 -0.56
C LYS A 38 9.79 -16.50 0.36
N GLY A 39 10.58 -15.58 -0.20
CA GLY A 39 11.54 -14.74 0.52
C GLY A 39 13.00 -14.96 0.08
N ASN A 40 13.90 -14.18 0.65
CA ASN A 40 15.33 -14.14 0.28
C ASN A 40 16.20 -15.26 0.92
N ARG A 41 15.61 -16.34 1.39
CA ARG A 41 16.35 -17.41 2.11
C ARG A 41 17.45 -18.09 1.29
N ASN A 42 17.31 -18.09 -0.04
CA ASN A 42 18.25 -18.70 -0.98
C ASN A 42 19.09 -17.65 -1.74
N HIS A 43 19.04 -16.39 -1.33
CA HIS A 43 19.85 -15.34 -1.91
C HIS A 43 21.11 -15.16 -1.06
N VAL A 44 22.23 -15.54 -1.61
CA VAL A 44 23.55 -15.16 -1.06
C VAL A 44 23.98 -13.88 -1.78
N PRO A 45 24.20 -12.77 -1.07
CA PRO A 45 24.69 -11.56 -1.72
C PRO A 45 26.10 -11.82 -2.25
N ILE A 46 26.25 -11.67 -3.55
CA ILE A 46 27.57 -11.68 -4.22
C ILE A 46 28.11 -10.25 -4.09
N SER A 47 28.70 -9.94 -2.95
CA SER A 47 29.31 -8.63 -2.68
C SER A 47 30.61 -8.82 -1.93
N ASP A 48 31.56 -7.91 -2.12
CA ASP A 48 32.80 -7.87 -1.33
C ASP A 48 32.44 -7.82 0.16
N PRO A 49 33.12 -8.58 1.04
CA PRO A 49 32.90 -8.51 2.49
C PRO A 49 32.99 -7.10 3.07
N ALA A 50 33.87 -6.24 2.52
CA ALA A 50 33.99 -4.86 2.96
C ALA A 50 32.75 -4.01 2.58
N ASP A 51 32.20 -4.19 1.36
CA ASP A 51 30.99 -3.52 0.92
C ASP A 51 29.77 -3.99 1.72
N LYS A 52 29.72 -5.29 2.05
CA LYS A 52 28.70 -5.83 2.94
C LYS A 52 28.78 -5.22 4.34
N ALA A 53 29.97 -5.14 4.92
CA ALA A 53 30.18 -4.55 6.24
C ALA A 53 29.79 -3.06 6.27
N ALA A 54 30.14 -2.30 5.22
CA ALA A 54 29.75 -0.91 5.05
C ALA A 54 28.23 -0.75 4.94
N TYR A 55 27.56 -1.63 4.20
CA TYR A 55 26.10 -1.65 4.09
C TYR A 55 25.43 -1.96 5.43
N ASP A 56 25.88 -3.01 6.12
CA ASP A 56 25.35 -3.42 7.42
C ASP A 56 25.50 -2.29 8.46
N LYS A 57 26.64 -1.59 8.44
CA LYS A 57 26.87 -0.40 9.28
C LYS A 57 25.89 0.73 8.92
N ALA A 58 25.71 1.03 7.63
CA ALA A 58 24.78 2.06 7.20
C ALA A 58 23.31 1.74 7.60
N VAL A 59 22.92 0.46 7.57
CA VAL A 59 21.61 -0.01 8.05
C VAL A 59 21.49 0.22 9.56
N ALA A 60 22.50 -0.15 10.35
CA ALA A 60 22.50 0.06 11.80
C ALA A 60 22.47 1.55 12.18
N ASP A 61 23.24 2.38 11.48
CA ASP A 61 23.25 3.84 11.67
C ASP A 61 21.88 4.45 11.34
N LYS A 62 21.23 3.99 10.26
CA LYS A 62 19.88 4.40 9.89
C LYS A 62 18.88 4.05 10.99
N GLN A 63 18.87 2.82 11.47
CA GLN A 63 17.99 2.34 12.55
C GLN A 63 18.18 3.14 13.84
N THR A 64 19.44 3.44 14.20
CA THR A 64 19.77 4.23 15.40
C THR A 64 19.22 5.65 15.29
N ARG A 65 19.37 6.29 14.11
CA ARG A 65 18.82 7.64 13.86
C ARG A 65 17.29 7.65 13.89
N GLU A 66 16.63 6.64 13.31
CA GLU A 66 15.18 6.48 13.35
C GLU A 66 14.69 6.35 14.80
N ALA A 67 15.29 5.46 15.59
CA ALA A 67 14.94 5.27 17.01
C ALA A 67 15.12 6.57 17.83
N HIS A 68 16.20 7.32 17.58
CA HIS A 68 16.44 8.59 18.25
C HIS A 68 15.38 9.66 17.92
N LEU A 69 14.96 9.75 16.65
CA LEU A 69 13.88 10.67 16.25
C LEU A 69 12.54 10.26 16.82
N GLN A 70 12.22 8.98 16.82
CA GLN A 70 11.00 8.44 17.44
C GLN A 70 10.95 8.74 18.94
N ALA A 71 12.06 8.55 19.64
CA ALA A 71 12.15 8.90 21.07
C ALA A 71 11.94 10.38 21.36
N LYS A 72 12.32 11.28 20.43
CA LYS A 72 12.05 12.72 20.54
C LYS A 72 10.62 13.10 20.18
N LEU A 73 9.99 12.37 19.27
CA LEU A 73 8.60 12.58 18.85
C LEU A 73 7.61 12.10 19.90
N ALA A 74 7.86 10.94 20.51
CA ALA A 74 6.93 10.28 21.42
C ALA A 74 6.34 11.21 22.51
N PRO A 75 7.09 11.98 23.28
CA PRO A 75 6.52 12.86 24.32
C PRO A 75 5.70 14.01 23.73
N ILE A 76 5.99 14.46 22.51
CA ILE A 76 5.19 15.48 21.83
C ILE A 76 3.86 14.88 21.38
N GLU A 77 3.90 13.68 20.83
CA GLU A 77 2.74 12.93 20.36
C GLU A 77 1.80 12.55 21.49
N GLU A 78 2.33 12.05 22.61
CA GLU A 78 1.55 11.75 23.82
C GLU A 78 0.85 12.99 24.37
N SER A 79 1.59 14.10 24.50
CA SER A 79 1.04 15.39 24.95
C SER A 79 -0.04 15.90 23.99
N PHE A 80 0.17 15.73 22.69
CA PHE A 80 -0.76 16.13 21.65
C PHE A 80 -2.05 15.32 21.72
N ILE A 81 -1.96 13.99 21.75
CA ILE A 81 -3.15 13.11 21.80
C ILE A 81 -3.96 13.34 23.06
N ALA A 82 -3.31 13.47 24.23
CA ALA A 82 -3.98 13.79 25.47
C ALA A 82 -4.70 15.14 25.43
N GLY A 83 -4.05 16.16 24.88
CA GLY A 83 -4.63 17.49 24.70
C GLY A 83 -5.79 17.50 23.71
N LEU A 84 -5.67 16.75 22.62
CA LEU A 84 -6.70 16.64 21.58
C LEU A 84 -7.93 15.88 22.08
N ALA A 85 -7.74 14.74 22.77
CA ALA A 85 -8.84 13.96 23.35
C ALA A 85 -9.69 14.80 24.33
N LYS A 86 -9.04 15.71 25.06
CA LYS A 86 -9.71 16.60 25.99
C LYS A 86 -10.51 17.72 25.32
N ARG A 87 -10.02 18.25 24.18
CA ARG A 87 -10.63 19.36 23.45
C ARG A 87 -11.65 18.91 22.41
N ARG A 88 -11.47 17.69 21.89
CA ARG A 88 -12.26 17.13 20.78
C ARG A 88 -12.74 15.71 21.14
N PRO A 89 -13.60 15.56 22.15
CA PRO A 89 -14.08 14.24 22.57
C PRO A 89 -14.88 13.52 21.48
N GLU A 90 -15.45 14.28 20.52
CA GLU A 90 -16.16 13.74 19.35
C GLU A 90 -15.26 12.91 18.42
N LEU A 91 -13.94 13.11 18.44
CA LEU A 91 -12.99 12.32 17.66
C LEU A 91 -12.81 10.90 18.19
N LYS A 92 -13.36 10.62 19.39
CA LYS A 92 -13.30 9.28 20.05
C LYS A 92 -11.88 8.70 20.03
N LEU A 93 -10.89 9.55 20.23
CA LEU A 93 -9.49 9.13 20.40
C LEU A 93 -9.45 8.33 21.69
N GLY A 94 -9.39 7.00 21.60
CA GLY A 94 -9.25 6.15 22.77
C GLY A 94 -7.96 6.50 23.56
N ASN A 95 -7.83 6.00 24.79
CA ASN A 95 -6.67 6.23 25.66
C ASN A 95 -5.38 5.66 25.03
N GLY A 96 -4.89 6.33 23.98
CA GLY A 96 -3.56 6.16 23.40
C GLY A 96 -3.40 5.15 22.26
N LEU A 97 -4.24 4.14 22.10
CA LEU A 97 -4.11 3.17 21.01
C LEU A 97 -5.49 2.74 20.51
N ALA A 98 -5.79 3.05 19.27
CA ALA A 98 -6.98 2.54 18.61
C ALA A 98 -6.91 0.99 18.56
N LYS A 99 -7.85 0.32 19.25
CA LYS A 99 -8.04 -1.14 19.15
C LYS A 99 -8.81 -1.46 17.87
N GLY A 100 -8.28 -1.03 16.71
CA GLY A 100 -8.88 -1.32 15.43
C GLY A 100 -8.28 -2.55 14.75
N LYS A 101 -8.90 -2.96 13.66
CA LYS A 101 -8.39 -4.06 12.82
C LYS A 101 -7.25 -3.55 11.95
N LYS A 102 -6.16 -4.32 11.90
CA LYS A 102 -5.12 -4.16 10.90
C LYS A 102 -5.67 -4.62 9.53
N ASP A 103 -5.33 -3.89 8.47
CA ASP A 103 -5.70 -4.21 7.09
C ASP A 103 -7.22 -4.43 6.87
N ALA A 104 -8.04 -3.57 7.47
CA ALA A 104 -9.48 -3.60 7.27
C ALA A 104 -9.89 -2.93 5.94
N TRP A 105 -10.73 -3.62 5.17
CA TRP A 105 -11.27 -3.05 3.93
C TRP A 105 -12.41 -2.06 4.24
N VAL A 106 -12.25 -0.83 3.78
CA VAL A 106 -13.29 0.21 3.84
C VAL A 106 -14.04 0.29 2.51
N VAL A 107 -13.28 0.25 1.42
CA VAL A 107 -13.83 0.08 0.06
C VAL A 107 -13.20 -1.19 -0.53
N PRO A 108 -13.91 -2.32 -0.55
CA PRO A 108 -13.41 -3.56 -1.15
C PRO A 108 -13.22 -3.43 -2.66
N ASP A 109 -12.10 -3.94 -3.16
CA ASP A 109 -11.82 -4.05 -4.60
C ASP A 109 -12.67 -5.15 -5.28
N ALA A 110 -12.60 -5.23 -6.62
CA ALA A 110 -13.33 -6.21 -7.41
C ALA A 110 -12.93 -7.65 -7.11
N ASN A 111 -11.78 -7.93 -6.52
CA ASN A 111 -11.38 -9.29 -6.15
C ASN A 111 -12.06 -9.77 -4.87
N ARG A 112 -12.73 -8.88 -4.13
CA ARG A 112 -13.40 -9.18 -2.87
C ARG A 112 -14.89 -9.45 -3.07
N GLY A 113 -15.30 -10.68 -2.79
CA GLY A 113 -16.71 -11.09 -2.80
C GLY A 113 -17.41 -10.80 -4.13
N LYS A 114 -18.61 -10.23 -4.05
CA LYS A 114 -19.46 -9.87 -5.20
C LYS A 114 -19.14 -8.48 -5.80
N GLY A 115 -18.10 -7.80 -5.35
CA GLY A 115 -17.82 -6.40 -5.67
C GLY A 115 -18.81 -5.44 -4.99
N VAL A 116 -18.35 -4.20 -4.76
CA VAL A 116 -19.18 -3.15 -4.14
C VAL A 116 -19.83 -2.27 -5.20
N LYS A 117 -20.94 -1.61 -4.84
CA LYS A 117 -21.64 -0.70 -5.75
C LYS A 117 -20.90 0.64 -5.77
N TRP A 118 -20.79 1.19 -6.98
CA TRP A 118 -20.32 2.54 -7.25
C TRP A 118 -21.38 3.29 -8.03
N GLU A 119 -21.46 4.59 -7.83
CA GLU A 119 -22.10 5.54 -8.72
C GLU A 119 -21.14 5.86 -9.86
N PHE A 120 -21.63 5.90 -11.13
CA PHE A 120 -20.77 6.17 -12.28
C PHE A 120 -21.51 6.87 -13.42
N THR A 121 -20.76 7.61 -14.23
CA THR A 121 -21.24 8.21 -15.48
C THR A 121 -20.17 8.10 -16.58
N TYR A 122 -20.60 8.13 -17.84
CA TYR A 122 -19.74 8.24 -19.01
C TYR A 122 -19.73 9.67 -19.58
N GLU A 123 -20.62 10.52 -19.10
CA GLU A 123 -20.73 11.91 -19.48
C GLU A 123 -19.89 12.76 -18.55
N LYS A 124 -19.16 13.74 -19.12
CA LYS A 124 -18.35 14.66 -18.32
C LYS A 124 -19.23 15.39 -17.32
N PRO A 125 -19.02 15.20 -16.01
CA PRO A 125 -19.79 15.90 -14.99
C PRO A 125 -19.30 17.34 -14.79
N ALA A 126 -19.97 18.09 -13.92
CA ALA A 126 -19.53 19.40 -13.48
C ALA A 126 -18.17 19.34 -12.77
N ASP A 127 -17.42 20.45 -12.78
CA ASP A 127 -16.02 20.47 -12.31
C ASP A 127 -15.82 20.13 -10.83
N ASN A 128 -16.88 20.19 -10.02
CA ASN A 128 -16.86 19.80 -8.60
C ASN A 128 -17.32 18.35 -8.31
N TRP A 129 -17.35 17.50 -9.33
CA TRP A 129 -17.87 16.13 -9.24
C TRP A 129 -17.16 15.25 -8.19
N PHE A 130 -15.96 15.57 -7.79
CA PHE A 130 -15.17 14.84 -6.79
C PHE A 130 -15.38 15.32 -5.35
N GLU A 131 -16.21 16.33 -5.12
CA GLU A 131 -16.52 16.87 -3.79
C GLU A 131 -17.56 16.00 -3.06
N ILE A 132 -17.51 15.98 -1.71
CA ILE A 132 -18.46 15.22 -0.88
C ILE A 132 -19.91 15.69 -1.10
N ALA A 133 -20.10 17.01 -1.29
CA ALA A 133 -21.43 17.59 -1.43
C ALA A 133 -22.04 17.46 -2.83
N PHE A 134 -21.30 16.91 -3.79
CA PHE A 134 -21.78 16.73 -5.15
C PHE A 134 -22.97 15.75 -5.19
N ASP A 135 -24.03 16.10 -5.93
CA ASP A 135 -25.20 15.24 -6.13
C ASP A 135 -24.98 14.30 -7.32
N ASP A 136 -24.74 13.04 -7.01
CA ASP A 136 -24.57 11.94 -7.96
C ASP A 136 -25.83 11.05 -8.04
N SER A 137 -26.97 11.49 -7.54
CA SER A 137 -28.21 10.72 -7.48
C SER A 137 -28.70 10.25 -8.85
N ASN A 138 -28.40 11.00 -9.92
CA ASN A 138 -28.71 10.69 -11.30
C ASN A 138 -27.71 9.77 -11.99
N TRP A 139 -26.59 9.44 -11.32
CA TRP A 139 -25.59 8.56 -11.90
C TRP A 139 -26.06 7.12 -11.92
N ARG A 140 -25.52 6.34 -12.88
CA ARG A 140 -25.76 4.91 -12.97
C ARG A 140 -25.09 4.20 -11.78
N LYS A 141 -25.56 2.99 -11.47
CA LYS A 141 -24.99 2.15 -10.42
C LYS A 141 -24.41 0.89 -11.03
N GLY A 142 -23.14 0.63 -10.72
CA GLY A 142 -22.40 -0.55 -11.16
C GLY A 142 -21.60 -1.19 -10.03
N ARG A 143 -21.18 -2.43 -10.23
CA ARG A 143 -20.29 -3.12 -9.29
C ARG A 143 -18.83 -2.87 -9.68
N SER A 144 -17.96 -2.75 -8.67
CA SER A 144 -16.51 -2.61 -8.83
C SER A 144 -15.91 -3.60 -9.84
N GLY A 145 -14.93 -3.13 -10.62
CA GLY A 145 -14.41 -3.80 -11.81
C GLY A 145 -15.11 -3.33 -13.08
N PHE A 146 -14.83 -2.06 -13.46
CA PHE A 146 -15.38 -1.45 -14.69
C PHE A 146 -14.39 -1.62 -15.83
N GLY A 147 -14.85 -2.08 -17.00
CA GLY A 147 -13.94 -2.26 -18.13
C GLY A 147 -14.46 -3.17 -19.23
N ALA A 148 -13.56 -3.55 -20.13
CA ALA A 148 -13.82 -4.49 -21.22
C ALA A 148 -13.34 -5.90 -20.83
N PRO A 149 -14.12 -6.96 -21.15
CA PRO A 149 -13.68 -8.33 -20.96
C PRO A 149 -12.39 -8.61 -21.73
N GLY A 150 -11.48 -9.38 -21.12
CA GLY A 150 -10.20 -9.76 -21.74
C GLY A 150 -9.03 -8.82 -21.43
N THR A 151 -9.24 -7.69 -20.74
CA THR A 151 -8.14 -6.87 -20.22
C THR A 151 -7.30 -7.67 -19.22
N PRO A 152 -5.97 -7.76 -19.38
CA PRO A 152 -5.11 -8.58 -18.54
C PRO A 152 -5.24 -8.26 -17.04
N GLY A 153 -5.38 -9.30 -16.21
CA GLY A 153 -5.49 -9.17 -14.75
C GLY A 153 -6.79 -8.53 -14.25
N SER A 154 -7.72 -8.17 -15.12
CA SER A 154 -8.99 -7.55 -14.78
C SER A 154 -10.03 -8.53 -14.26
N LYS A 155 -10.96 -8.02 -13.46
CA LYS A 155 -12.17 -8.73 -13.05
C LYS A 155 -13.38 -7.85 -13.34
N VAL A 156 -13.78 -7.85 -14.61
CA VAL A 156 -14.88 -7.01 -15.09
C VAL A 156 -16.23 -7.50 -14.55
N ARG A 157 -17.00 -6.58 -13.95
CA ARG A 157 -18.38 -6.80 -13.52
C ARG A 157 -19.35 -5.79 -14.11
N THR A 158 -18.85 -4.60 -14.40
CA THR A 158 -19.63 -3.56 -15.06
C THR A 158 -18.93 -3.19 -16.37
N PRO A 159 -19.58 -3.46 -17.51
CA PRO A 159 -19.01 -3.09 -18.82
C PRO A 159 -18.80 -1.59 -18.94
N TRP A 160 -17.64 -1.21 -19.47
CA TRP A 160 -17.31 0.16 -19.80
C TRP A 160 -16.61 0.19 -21.17
N HIS A 161 -17.15 0.98 -22.11
CA HIS A 161 -16.68 1.03 -23.51
C HIS A 161 -16.52 2.48 -24.04
N SER A 162 -16.78 3.50 -23.23
CA SER A 162 -16.54 4.92 -23.60
C SER A 162 -15.08 5.29 -23.41
N SER A 163 -14.68 6.48 -23.91
CA SER A 163 -13.33 7.03 -23.70
C SER A 163 -13.06 7.38 -22.23
N ASP A 164 -14.08 7.78 -21.52
CA ASP A 164 -13.96 8.26 -20.14
C ASP A 164 -15.00 7.61 -19.24
N ILE A 165 -14.66 7.46 -17.97
CA ILE A 165 -15.58 7.06 -16.92
C ILE A 165 -15.26 7.83 -15.64
N TRP A 166 -16.29 8.34 -15.00
CA TRP A 166 -16.24 8.95 -13.68
C TRP A 166 -16.95 8.06 -12.69
N LEU A 167 -16.31 7.79 -11.58
CA LEU A 167 -16.73 6.87 -10.54
C LEU A 167 -16.77 7.58 -9.19
N ARG A 168 -17.79 7.33 -8.39
CA ARG A 168 -17.90 7.84 -7.03
C ARG A 168 -18.34 6.74 -6.09
N ARG A 169 -17.78 6.76 -4.87
CA ARG A 169 -18.15 5.83 -3.82
C ARG A 169 -18.07 6.51 -2.47
N ASP A 170 -19.20 6.57 -1.78
CA ASP A 170 -19.23 6.98 -0.38
C ASP A 170 -18.87 5.84 0.56
N PHE A 171 -18.17 6.19 1.61
CA PHE A 171 -17.82 5.29 2.70
C PHE A 171 -17.74 6.07 4.02
N ARG A 172 -17.60 5.37 5.15
CA ARG A 172 -17.62 6.02 6.46
C ARG A 172 -16.46 5.53 7.33
N PHE A 173 -15.94 6.48 8.12
CA PHE A 173 -15.05 6.20 9.23
C PHE A 173 -15.72 6.51 10.55
N ASP A 174 -15.62 5.60 11.51
CA ASP A 174 -15.96 5.89 12.91
C ASP A 174 -14.83 6.65 13.62
N THR A 175 -13.58 6.35 13.25
CA THR A 175 -12.36 7.02 13.67
C THR A 175 -11.43 7.22 12.49
N ILE A 176 -10.63 8.29 12.48
CA ILE A 176 -9.64 8.51 11.42
C ILE A 176 -8.57 7.41 11.50
N PRO A 177 -8.31 6.65 10.41
CA PRO A 177 -7.34 5.56 10.42
C PRO A 177 -5.91 6.07 10.52
N GLY A 178 -5.02 5.26 11.12
CA GLY A 178 -3.60 5.57 11.19
C GLY A 178 -2.85 5.40 9.88
N LYS A 179 -3.37 4.53 9.02
CA LYS A 179 -2.82 4.30 7.69
C LYS A 179 -3.95 4.06 6.69
N LEU A 180 -3.81 4.66 5.51
CA LEU A 180 -4.72 4.49 4.38
C LEU A 180 -3.94 4.01 3.16
N THR A 181 -4.31 2.86 2.64
CA THR A 181 -3.70 2.27 1.45
C THR A 181 -4.71 2.22 0.32
N LEU A 182 -4.39 2.88 -0.78
CA LEU A 182 -5.11 2.77 -2.05
C LEU A 182 -4.63 1.50 -2.76
N LYS A 183 -5.56 0.65 -3.14
CA LYS A 183 -5.31 -0.52 -3.98
C LYS A 183 -6.00 -0.31 -5.30
N ILE A 184 -5.26 -0.15 -6.38
CA ILE A 184 -5.78 0.24 -7.70
C ILE A 184 -5.26 -0.65 -8.82
N HIS A 185 -6.11 -0.93 -9.78
CA HIS A 185 -5.77 -1.48 -11.09
C HIS A 185 -6.46 -0.63 -12.15
N HIS A 186 -5.69 -0.01 -13.01
CA HIS A 186 -6.17 0.89 -14.06
C HIS A 186 -5.55 0.54 -15.41
N ASP A 187 -6.30 0.78 -16.46
CA ASP A 187 -5.92 0.67 -17.86
C ASP A 187 -6.84 1.63 -18.63
N GLU A 188 -6.45 2.85 -18.94
CA GLU A 188 -5.17 3.54 -19.00
C GLU A 188 -4.96 4.56 -17.85
N ASN A 189 -5.05 5.90 -18.19
CA ASN A 189 -4.77 6.99 -17.25
C ASN A 189 -5.87 7.12 -16.20
N ALA A 190 -5.48 7.33 -14.95
CA ALA A 190 -6.46 7.51 -13.89
C ALA A 190 -6.09 8.66 -12.93
N GLU A 191 -7.10 9.36 -12.46
CA GLU A 191 -7.02 10.38 -11.42
C GLU A 191 -7.89 9.97 -10.25
N VAL A 192 -7.34 10.03 -9.04
CA VAL A 192 -8.01 9.60 -7.81
C VAL A 192 -8.13 10.77 -6.87
N TYR A 193 -9.33 10.97 -6.36
CA TYR A 193 -9.70 12.05 -5.45
C TYR A 193 -10.28 11.49 -4.16
N LEU A 194 -10.01 12.16 -3.06
CA LEU A 194 -10.63 11.89 -1.77
C LEU A 194 -11.18 13.20 -1.20
N ASN A 195 -12.48 13.24 -0.93
CA ASN A 195 -13.15 14.40 -0.31
C ASN A 195 -12.86 15.75 -1.00
N GLY A 196 -12.79 15.76 -2.33
CA GLY A 196 -12.51 16.98 -3.09
C GLY A 196 -11.04 17.21 -3.44
N LYS A 197 -10.11 16.49 -2.83
CA LYS A 197 -8.67 16.62 -3.07
C LYS A 197 -8.16 15.52 -4.00
N GLN A 198 -7.41 15.89 -5.03
CA GLN A 198 -6.68 14.93 -5.85
C GLN A 198 -5.52 14.34 -5.04
N ILE A 199 -5.54 13.02 -4.86
CA ILE A 199 -4.54 12.31 -4.07
C ILE A 199 -3.51 11.56 -4.91
N LYS A 200 -3.90 11.11 -6.11
CA LYS A 200 -2.98 10.43 -7.04
C LYS A 200 -3.40 10.64 -8.50
N THR A 201 -2.38 10.61 -9.36
CA THR A 201 -2.54 10.56 -10.82
C THR A 201 -1.68 9.44 -11.37
N PHE A 202 -2.23 8.69 -12.31
CA PHE A 202 -1.58 7.56 -12.96
C PHE A 202 -1.56 7.78 -14.47
N LYS A 203 -0.49 7.35 -15.11
CA LYS A 203 -0.34 7.33 -16.56
C LYS A 203 -0.09 5.91 -17.05
N GLY A 204 -0.64 5.59 -18.23
CA GLY A 204 -0.51 4.27 -18.83
C GLY A 204 -1.33 3.21 -18.09
N HIS A 205 -0.91 1.95 -18.18
CA HIS A 205 -1.67 0.83 -17.68
C HIS A 205 -0.91 0.00 -16.64
N LEU A 206 -1.66 -0.74 -15.83
CA LEU A 206 -1.18 -1.78 -14.92
C LEU A 206 -1.75 -3.13 -15.37
N GLN A 207 -0.98 -4.20 -15.18
CA GLN A 207 -1.46 -5.58 -15.42
C GLN A 207 -1.96 -6.28 -14.17
N LYS A 208 -1.85 -5.62 -13.03
CA LYS A 208 -2.26 -6.13 -11.69
C LYS A 208 -2.51 -4.98 -10.74
N TYR A 209 -3.20 -5.28 -9.64
CA TYR A 209 -3.36 -4.31 -8.56
C TYR A 209 -2.01 -3.88 -7.95
N THR A 210 -1.89 -2.59 -7.75
CA THR A 210 -0.79 -1.96 -7.00
C THR A 210 -1.35 -1.39 -5.70
N GLU A 211 -0.60 -1.54 -4.62
CA GLU A 211 -0.90 -0.99 -3.30
C GLU A 211 -0.02 0.23 -3.05
N ILE A 212 -0.63 1.35 -2.70
CA ILE A 212 0.03 2.64 -2.52
C ILE A 212 -0.42 3.22 -1.19
N ASP A 213 0.53 3.55 -0.33
CA ASP A 213 0.26 4.33 0.86
C ASP A 213 -0.12 5.75 0.44
N VAL A 214 -1.31 6.18 0.79
CA VAL A 214 -1.86 7.51 0.51
C VAL A 214 -2.18 8.27 1.79
N THR A 215 -1.65 7.80 2.92
CA THR A 215 -1.92 8.39 4.22
C THR A 215 -1.62 9.88 4.21
N ASP A 216 -0.40 10.27 3.85
CA ASP A 216 0.04 11.66 3.91
C ASP A 216 -0.74 12.57 2.97
N GLU A 217 -1.12 12.09 1.77
CA GLU A 217 -1.90 12.86 0.81
C GLU A 217 -3.35 13.09 1.26
N CYS A 218 -3.85 12.24 2.15
CA CYS A 218 -5.24 12.28 2.62
C CYS A 218 -5.44 12.98 3.96
N LEU A 219 -4.37 13.28 4.70
CA LEU A 219 -4.40 13.70 6.09
C LEU A 219 -5.32 14.90 6.37
N ASP A 220 -5.29 15.88 5.49
CA ASP A 220 -6.00 17.16 5.63
C ASP A 220 -7.47 17.08 5.22
N VAL A 221 -7.87 16.02 4.52
CA VAL A 221 -9.24 15.87 4.01
C VAL A 221 -10.02 14.71 4.62
N LEU A 222 -9.34 13.75 5.27
CA LEU A 222 -10.03 12.66 5.99
C LEU A 222 -10.88 13.18 7.14
N GLN A 223 -12.09 12.64 7.29
CA GLN A 223 -12.98 13.01 8.37
C GLN A 223 -13.71 11.79 8.96
N THR A 224 -14.14 11.89 10.20
CA THR A 224 -15.11 10.96 10.77
C THR A 224 -16.45 11.13 10.08
N GLY A 225 -17.21 10.06 9.96
CA GLY A 225 -18.46 10.06 9.21
C GLY A 225 -18.26 9.82 7.71
N ARG A 226 -19.01 10.51 6.87
CA ARG A 226 -19.03 10.32 5.40
C ARG A 226 -17.74 10.82 4.76
N ASN A 227 -17.18 10.02 3.89
CA ASN A 227 -16.08 10.34 2.99
C ASN A 227 -16.44 9.85 1.58
N THR A 228 -15.86 10.46 0.56
CA THR A 228 -16.11 10.12 -0.84
C THR A 228 -14.79 9.83 -1.56
N LEU A 229 -14.66 8.63 -2.11
CA LEU A 229 -13.61 8.27 -3.07
C LEU A 229 -14.16 8.52 -4.47
N ALA A 230 -13.47 9.33 -5.27
CA ALA A 230 -13.86 9.64 -6.63
C ALA A 230 -12.70 9.34 -7.59
N ILE A 231 -13.01 8.80 -8.78
CA ILE A 231 -12.02 8.38 -9.76
C ILE A 231 -12.48 8.78 -11.14
N HIS A 232 -11.59 9.42 -11.91
CA HIS A 232 -11.73 9.55 -13.35
C HIS A 232 -10.73 8.63 -14.01
N CYS A 233 -11.18 7.85 -15.00
CA CYS A 233 -10.30 7.02 -15.81
C CYS A 233 -10.54 7.31 -17.29
N LYS A 234 -9.44 7.53 -18.02
CA LYS A 234 -9.46 7.86 -19.44
C LYS A 234 -8.78 6.76 -20.24
N GLN A 235 -9.54 6.17 -21.15
CA GLN A 235 -9.07 5.20 -22.12
C GLN A 235 -8.32 5.89 -23.27
N THR A 236 -7.16 5.38 -23.61
CA THR A 236 -6.35 5.90 -24.72
C THR A 236 -6.05 4.85 -25.80
N GLY A 237 -6.13 3.57 -25.46
CA GLY A 237 -5.93 2.45 -26.38
C GLY A 237 -5.74 1.12 -25.67
N GLY A 238 -5.88 0.01 -26.39
CA GLY A 238 -5.63 -1.33 -25.85
C GLY A 238 -6.71 -1.87 -24.93
N GLY A 239 -6.31 -2.41 -23.78
CA GLY A 239 -7.22 -2.87 -22.73
C GLY A 239 -7.99 -1.71 -22.11
N GLN A 240 -9.01 -2.02 -21.30
CA GLN A 240 -9.83 -0.99 -20.65
C GLN A 240 -10.31 -1.50 -19.30
N TYR A 241 -9.81 -0.87 -18.22
CA TYR A 241 -10.18 -1.31 -16.89
C TYR A 241 -9.92 -0.24 -15.83
N ILE A 242 -10.83 -0.14 -14.88
CA ILE A 242 -10.62 0.61 -13.64
C ILE A 242 -11.30 -0.09 -12.47
N ASP A 243 -10.55 -0.28 -11.43
CA ASP A 243 -11.05 -0.68 -10.13
C ASP A 243 -10.13 -0.17 -9.03
N ALA A 244 -10.73 0.21 -7.92
CA ALA A 244 -9.98 0.63 -6.74
C ALA A 244 -10.66 0.20 -5.45
N GLY A 245 -9.83 0.04 -4.43
CA GLY A 245 -10.26 -0.22 -3.07
C GLY A 245 -9.42 0.58 -2.07
N LEU A 246 -9.95 0.71 -0.85
CA LEU A 246 -9.26 1.32 0.27
C LEU A 246 -9.13 0.32 1.41
N VAL A 247 -7.90 0.18 1.90
CA VAL A 247 -7.53 -0.61 3.06
C VAL A 247 -7.01 0.31 4.15
N VAL A 248 -7.42 0.10 5.38
CA VAL A 248 -7.02 0.92 6.51
C VAL A 248 -6.34 0.08 7.59
N ASP A 249 -5.35 0.65 8.24
CA ASP A 249 -4.85 0.18 9.51
C ASP A 249 -5.40 1.08 10.63
N GLN A 250 -6.31 0.53 11.42
CA GLN A 250 -6.94 1.20 12.56
C GLN A 250 -6.24 0.84 13.88
N SER A 251 -5.16 0.07 13.84
CA SER A 251 -4.42 -0.33 15.04
C SER A 251 -3.52 0.79 15.59
N THR A 252 -3.30 1.83 14.80
CA THR A 252 -2.47 2.98 15.17
C THR A 252 -3.28 4.28 15.16
N THR A 253 -2.88 5.24 15.99
CA THR A 253 -3.45 6.60 15.95
C THR A 253 -2.71 7.41 14.88
N PRO A 254 -3.40 8.09 13.97
CA PRO A 254 -2.77 8.87 12.91
C PRO A 254 -2.26 10.21 13.45
N VAL A 255 -1.24 10.18 14.31
CA VAL A 255 -0.74 11.39 14.96
C VAL A 255 -0.32 12.47 13.97
N PRO A 256 0.41 12.17 12.88
CA PRO A 256 0.77 13.20 11.89
C PRO A 256 -0.45 13.86 11.25
N ALA A 257 -1.48 13.08 10.89
CA ALA A 257 -2.72 13.56 10.35
C ALA A 257 -3.44 14.54 11.27
N LEU A 258 -3.60 14.11 12.49
CA LEU A 258 -4.26 14.90 13.52
C LEU A 258 -3.45 16.16 13.87
N ALA A 259 -2.11 16.06 13.89
CA ALA A 259 -1.24 17.18 14.15
C ALA A 259 -1.27 18.22 13.03
N ALA A 260 -1.36 17.81 11.77
CA ALA A 260 -1.53 18.73 10.64
C ALA A 260 -2.83 19.55 10.78
N ARG A 261 -3.91 18.94 11.25
CA ARG A 261 -5.23 19.57 11.37
C ARG A 261 -5.43 20.34 12.68
N TYR A 262 -5.01 19.78 13.80
CA TYR A 262 -5.31 20.29 15.14
C TYR A 262 -4.05 20.73 15.92
N GLY A 263 -2.86 20.56 15.34
CA GLY A 263 -1.61 20.78 16.06
C GLY A 263 -1.43 22.20 16.53
N ARG A 264 -1.85 23.22 15.74
CA ARG A 264 -1.80 24.61 16.14
C ARG A 264 -2.67 24.88 17.37
N GLU A 265 -3.87 24.32 17.40
CA GLU A 265 -4.84 24.46 18.49
C GLU A 265 -4.35 23.79 19.80
N VAL A 266 -3.70 22.62 19.68
CA VAL A 266 -3.35 21.79 20.85
C VAL A 266 -1.92 22.02 21.34
N LEU A 267 -0.96 22.11 20.44
CA LEU A 267 0.46 22.23 20.76
C LEU A 267 0.95 23.69 20.75
N GLY A 268 0.24 24.58 20.04
CA GLY A 268 0.75 25.90 19.70
C GLY A 268 1.83 25.88 18.62
N GLU A 269 2.16 27.03 18.04
CA GLU A 269 3.04 27.12 16.86
C GLU A 269 4.46 26.56 17.10
N GLY A 270 5.07 26.87 18.23
CA GLY A 270 6.45 26.46 18.52
C GLY A 270 6.63 24.94 18.64
N LYS A 271 5.73 24.25 19.37
CA LYS A 271 5.78 22.79 19.51
C LYS A 271 5.38 22.09 18.21
N LEU A 272 4.41 22.64 17.48
CA LEU A 272 4.02 22.13 16.18
C LEU A 272 5.16 22.22 15.15
N ALA A 273 5.86 23.36 15.09
CA ALA A 273 7.01 23.52 14.22
C ALA A 273 8.14 22.52 14.56
N LYS A 274 8.40 22.32 15.86
CA LYS A 274 9.37 21.31 16.33
C LYS A 274 8.95 19.90 15.92
N TYR A 275 7.68 19.55 16.10
CA TYR A 275 7.10 18.26 15.69
C TYR A 275 7.27 18.04 14.17
N SER A 276 6.82 19.02 13.37
CA SER A 276 6.88 18.93 11.90
C SER A 276 8.32 18.77 11.39
N LYS A 277 9.29 19.46 12.01
CA LYS A 277 10.70 19.30 11.66
C LYS A 277 11.20 17.89 11.95
N LEU A 278 10.97 17.36 13.16
CA LEU A 278 11.42 16.04 13.57
C LEU A 278 10.75 14.93 12.74
N HIS A 279 9.45 15.07 12.48
CA HIS A 279 8.70 14.13 11.65
C HIS A 279 9.17 14.14 10.19
N GLY A 280 9.45 15.33 9.63
CA GLY A 280 10.02 15.46 8.29
C GLY A 280 11.43 14.84 8.17
N GLU A 281 12.27 14.94 9.21
CA GLU A 281 13.57 14.27 9.28
C GLU A 281 13.40 12.74 9.33
N LEU A 282 12.43 12.24 10.11
CA LEU A 282 12.12 10.81 10.19
C LEU A 282 11.67 10.24 8.84
N ILE A 283 10.76 10.92 8.15
CA ILE A 283 10.30 10.51 6.81
C ILE A 283 11.47 10.46 5.81
N LYS A 284 12.37 11.46 5.83
CA LYS A 284 13.54 11.47 4.95
C LYS A 284 14.46 10.27 5.20
N ILE A 285 14.69 9.92 6.45
CA ILE A 285 15.50 8.75 6.79
C ILE A 285 14.81 7.46 6.34
N GLN A 286 13.52 7.32 6.59
CA GLN A 286 12.73 6.15 6.20
C GLN A 286 12.68 5.95 4.68
N SER A 287 12.55 7.02 3.92
CA SER A 287 12.53 6.99 2.46
C SER A 287 13.91 6.75 1.82
N THR A 288 15.00 6.88 2.58
CA THR A 288 16.35 6.64 2.07
C THR A 288 16.55 5.15 1.79
N GLN A 289 16.70 4.81 0.50
CA GLN A 289 17.04 3.46 0.07
C GLN A 289 18.56 3.25 0.17
N LEU A 290 18.97 2.31 0.98
CA LEU A 290 20.35 1.82 1.02
C LEU A 290 20.48 0.72 -0.03
N LYS A 291 21.51 0.81 -0.87
CA LYS A 291 21.83 -0.21 -1.88
C LYS A 291 23.15 -0.87 -1.53
N LEU A 292 23.15 -2.18 -1.50
CA LEU A 292 24.40 -2.95 -1.50
C LEU A 292 25.02 -2.83 -2.87
N LYS A 293 26.30 -2.50 -2.95
CA LYS A 293 27.05 -2.54 -4.22
C LYS A 293 27.17 -4.00 -4.61
N THR A 294 26.67 -4.32 -5.77
CA THR A 294 26.89 -5.62 -6.46
C THR A 294 27.67 -5.30 -7.71
N GLU A 295 28.81 -5.95 -7.90
CA GLU A 295 29.52 -5.92 -9.19
C GLU A 295 28.75 -6.69 -10.24
#